data_a9f456b7e07cfd80232e3b61151fbfbd
#
_entry.id   a9f456b7e07cfd80232e3b61151fbfbd
#
_cell.length_a   1.000
_cell.length_b   1.000
_cell.length_c   1.000
_cell.angle_alpha   90.00
_cell.angle_beta   90.00
_cell.angle_gamma   90.00
#
_symmetry.space_group_name_H-M   'P 1'
#
loop_
_entity.id
_entity.type
_entity.pdbx_description
1 polymer ?
#
loop_
_entity_poly.entity_id
_entity_poly.type
_entity_poly.pdbx_seq_one_letter_code
_entity_poly.pdbx_strand_id
1 'polypeptide(L)'
;MGSCASVAELPEWARALLDRSRVARLGLLDDAGGPRVLPVTYAVDAGAFVTAVDYKPKRLPPERLARVRWLRARPRAALTVDHYDEDWSHLAWVQAIGPVAIFDAYEVPRAVTALTNRYPQYRDRPPGGPVISLLPDRLIWWRA
;
A
#
# COMPACT_ATOMS: atom_id res chain seq x y z
N MET A 1 -21.13 0.19 -6.54
CA MET A 1 -19.73 -0.16 -6.87
C MET A 1 -19.29 0.65 -8.08
N GLY A 2 -18.09 1.16 -8.05
CA GLY A 2 -17.50 1.89 -9.16
C GLY A 2 -16.07 1.43 -9.45
N SER A 3 -15.54 1.88 -10.58
CA SER A 3 -14.14 1.64 -10.94
C SER A 3 -13.57 2.78 -11.79
N CYS A 4 -12.25 2.97 -11.71
CA CYS A 4 -11.49 3.93 -12.52
C CYS A 4 -10.04 3.46 -12.69
N ALA A 5 -9.27 4.22 -13.45
CA ALA A 5 -7.87 3.89 -13.72
C ALA A 5 -6.87 4.61 -12.81
N SER A 6 -7.25 5.71 -12.17
CA SER A 6 -6.33 6.51 -11.37
C SER A 6 -6.96 7.02 -10.07
N VAL A 7 -6.12 7.29 -9.07
CA VAL A 7 -6.55 7.84 -7.78
C VAL A 7 -7.26 9.19 -7.95
N ALA A 8 -6.85 10.00 -8.93
CA ALA A 8 -7.46 11.30 -9.18
C ALA A 8 -8.95 11.21 -9.60
N GLU A 9 -9.35 10.09 -10.18
CA GLU A 9 -10.73 9.84 -10.62
C GLU A 9 -11.64 9.28 -9.52
N LEU A 10 -11.08 8.92 -8.36
CA LEU A 10 -11.86 8.39 -7.23
C LEU A 10 -12.88 9.43 -6.74
N PRO A 11 -14.05 8.99 -6.29
CA PRO A 11 -14.98 9.88 -5.57
C PRO A 11 -14.30 10.50 -4.34
N GLU A 12 -14.75 11.69 -3.95
CA GLU A 12 -14.19 12.42 -2.82
C GLU A 12 -14.17 11.57 -1.53
N TRP A 13 -15.27 10.88 -1.24
CA TRP A 13 -15.35 10.02 -0.04
C TRP A 13 -14.31 8.89 -0.04
N ALA A 14 -14.01 8.34 -1.22
CA ALA A 14 -13.01 7.27 -1.36
C ALA A 14 -11.60 7.80 -1.13
N ARG A 15 -11.29 9.00 -1.65
CA ARG A 15 -10.02 9.68 -1.35
C ARG A 15 -9.90 9.99 0.15
N ALA A 16 -10.98 10.48 0.76
CA ALA A 16 -11.03 10.73 2.21
C ALA A 16 -10.81 9.44 3.02
N LEU A 17 -11.35 8.31 2.57
CA LEU A 17 -11.09 7.01 3.20
C LEU A 17 -9.60 6.64 3.14
N LEU A 18 -8.96 6.81 1.99
CA LEU A 18 -7.52 6.58 1.83
C LEU A 18 -6.70 7.50 2.75
N ASP A 19 -7.09 8.74 2.89
CA ASP A 19 -6.35 9.72 3.70
C ASP A 19 -6.44 9.45 5.20
N ARG A 20 -7.62 9.05 5.70
CA ARG A 20 -7.81 8.82 7.15
C ARG A 20 -7.39 7.43 7.63
N SER A 21 -7.37 6.43 6.76
CA SER A 21 -7.04 5.06 7.15
C SER A 21 -5.55 4.90 7.38
N ARG A 22 -5.19 4.13 8.40
CA ARG A 22 -3.79 3.98 8.84
C ARG A 22 -3.16 2.67 8.40
N VAL A 23 -3.97 1.70 8.01
CA VAL A 23 -3.52 0.37 7.62
C VAL A 23 -4.24 -0.04 6.34
N ALA A 24 -3.49 -0.66 5.44
CA ALA A 24 -4.02 -1.33 4.26
C ALA A 24 -3.70 -2.82 4.30
N ARG A 25 -4.39 -3.60 3.50
CA ARG A 25 -4.11 -5.04 3.30
C ARG A 25 -3.52 -5.22 1.92
N LEU A 26 -2.26 -5.64 1.90
CA LEU A 26 -1.52 -5.91 0.66
C LEU A 26 -1.72 -7.39 0.29
N GLY A 27 -2.35 -7.61 -0.84
CA GLY A 27 -2.54 -8.94 -1.44
C GLY A 27 -1.51 -9.19 -2.52
N LEU A 28 -0.83 -10.33 -2.45
CA LEU A 28 0.25 -10.70 -3.37
C LEU A 28 0.35 -12.22 -3.47
N LEU A 29 1.17 -12.72 -4.37
CA LEU A 29 1.40 -14.15 -4.56
C LEU A 29 2.78 -14.54 -4.01
N ASP A 30 2.83 -15.66 -3.31
CA ASP A 30 4.08 -16.24 -2.82
C ASP A 30 4.83 -17.05 -3.89
N ASP A 31 5.92 -17.71 -3.50
CA ASP A 31 6.78 -18.46 -4.42
C ASP A 31 6.02 -19.57 -5.17
N ALA A 32 5.01 -20.16 -4.55
CA ALA A 32 4.19 -21.20 -5.15
C ALA A 32 2.98 -20.66 -5.91
N GLY A 33 2.82 -19.34 -6.02
CA GLY A 33 1.63 -18.71 -6.60
C GLY A 33 0.43 -18.71 -5.66
N GLY A 34 0.65 -18.99 -4.37
CA GLY A 34 -0.39 -18.93 -3.35
C GLY A 34 -0.73 -17.50 -2.94
N PRO A 35 -2.02 -17.17 -2.78
CA PRO A 35 -2.41 -15.83 -2.35
C PRO A 35 -2.04 -15.59 -0.88
N ARG A 36 -1.46 -14.42 -0.63
CA ARG A 36 -1.09 -13.96 0.72
C ARG A 36 -1.64 -12.56 0.95
N VAL A 37 -1.99 -12.25 2.18
CA VAL A 37 -2.49 -10.93 2.59
C VAL A 37 -1.72 -10.47 3.82
N LEU A 38 -1.17 -9.27 3.76
CA LEU A 38 -0.36 -8.68 4.82
C LEU A 38 -0.88 -7.29 5.19
N PRO A 39 -1.00 -6.96 6.50
CA PRO A 39 -1.26 -5.58 6.91
C PRO A 39 0.01 -4.73 6.68
N VAL A 40 -0.17 -3.54 6.13
CA VAL A 40 0.92 -2.61 5.85
C VAL A 40 0.52 -1.18 6.19
N THR A 41 1.50 -0.36 6.57
CA THR A 41 1.36 1.10 6.53
C THR A 41 1.55 1.55 5.08
N TYR A 42 0.96 2.67 4.70
CA TYR A 42 1.02 3.14 3.32
C TYR A 42 0.86 4.65 3.23
N ALA A 43 1.26 5.19 2.11
CA ALA A 43 0.92 6.54 1.68
C ALA A 43 0.60 6.53 0.18
N VAL A 44 -0.04 7.58 -0.30
CA VAL A 44 -0.24 7.82 -1.73
C VAL A 44 0.70 8.94 -2.16
N ASP A 45 1.54 8.68 -3.15
CA ASP A 45 2.43 9.66 -3.76
C ASP A 45 2.36 9.56 -5.28
N ALA A 46 2.06 10.67 -5.92
CA ALA A 46 1.94 10.75 -7.39
C ALA A 46 1.01 9.66 -7.99
N GLY A 47 -0.07 9.33 -7.29
CA GLY A 47 -1.03 8.32 -7.72
C GLY A 47 -0.62 6.87 -7.41
N ALA A 48 0.55 6.62 -6.86
CA ALA A 48 1.02 5.31 -6.44
C ALA A 48 0.79 5.08 -4.94
N PHE A 49 0.50 3.84 -4.58
CA PHE A 49 0.45 3.41 -3.18
C PHE A 49 1.83 2.91 -2.79
N VAL A 50 2.45 3.57 -1.82
CA VAL A 50 3.80 3.23 -1.38
C VAL A 50 3.77 2.67 0.03
N THR A 51 4.53 1.61 0.25
CA THR A 51 4.78 1.02 1.56
C THR A 51 6.25 0.65 1.65
N ALA A 52 6.82 0.75 2.84
CA ALA A 52 8.23 0.51 3.03
C ALA A 52 8.48 -0.63 4.00
N VAL A 53 9.60 -1.31 3.84
CA VAL A 53 10.12 -2.19 4.87
C VAL A 53 10.72 -1.32 5.97
N ASP A 54 10.17 -1.41 7.15
CA ASP A 54 10.59 -0.59 8.29
C ASP A 54 11.77 -1.22 9.06
N TYR A 55 12.25 -0.47 10.06
CA TYR A 55 13.39 -0.85 10.90
C TYR A 55 13.02 -1.78 12.06
N LYS A 56 11.92 -2.51 12.00
CA LYS A 56 11.65 -3.52 13.03
C LYS A 56 12.78 -4.55 13.03
N PRO A 57 13.16 -5.06 14.20
CA PRO A 57 14.20 -6.09 14.26
C PRO A 57 13.84 -7.28 13.37
N LYS A 58 14.72 -7.60 12.44
CA LYS A 58 14.56 -8.69 11.47
C LYS A 58 15.82 -9.52 11.43
N ARG A 59 15.65 -10.84 11.32
CA ARG A 59 16.79 -11.77 11.21
C ARG A 59 17.44 -11.74 9.83
N LEU A 60 16.69 -11.30 8.81
CA LEU A 60 17.15 -11.23 7.43
C LEU A 60 17.28 -9.77 7.00
N PRO A 61 18.23 -9.47 6.09
CA PRO A 61 18.27 -8.16 5.43
C PRO A 61 16.93 -7.84 4.78
N PRO A 62 16.52 -6.54 4.71
CA PRO A 62 15.23 -6.13 4.14
C PRO A 62 14.99 -6.67 2.73
N GLU A 63 16.04 -6.75 1.90
CA GLU A 63 15.96 -7.25 0.51
C GLU A 63 15.61 -8.73 0.44
N ARG A 64 15.84 -9.48 1.50
CA ARG A 64 15.55 -10.92 1.60
C ARG A 64 14.21 -11.21 2.24
N LEU A 65 13.47 -10.21 2.69
CA LEU A 65 12.15 -10.43 3.24
C LEU A 65 11.24 -11.07 2.19
N ALA A 66 10.42 -12.00 2.64
CA ALA A 66 9.57 -12.79 1.76
C ALA A 66 8.73 -11.91 0.82
N ARG A 67 8.08 -10.86 1.35
CA ARG A 67 7.23 -9.98 0.53
C ARG A 67 8.00 -9.29 -0.59
N VAL A 68 9.23 -8.88 -0.35
CA VAL A 68 10.09 -8.25 -1.38
C VAL A 68 10.45 -9.26 -2.46
N ARG A 69 10.89 -10.45 -2.06
CA ARG A 69 11.22 -11.54 -2.97
C ARG A 69 10.03 -11.96 -3.82
N TRP A 70 8.87 -12.13 -3.21
CA TRP A 70 7.64 -12.50 -3.92
C TRP A 70 7.24 -11.45 -4.96
N LEU A 71 7.31 -10.18 -4.61
CA LEU A 71 6.95 -9.09 -5.52
C LEU A 71 7.98 -8.89 -6.63
N ARG A 72 9.24 -9.21 -6.40
CA ARG A 72 10.24 -9.23 -7.47
C ARG A 72 9.95 -10.33 -8.48
N ALA A 73 9.53 -11.49 -8.01
CA ALA A 73 9.19 -12.63 -8.87
C ALA A 73 7.87 -12.44 -9.62
N ARG A 74 6.86 -11.86 -8.96
CA ARG A 74 5.53 -11.60 -9.50
C ARG A 74 5.13 -10.17 -9.16
N PRO A 75 5.52 -9.19 -9.99
CA PRO A 75 5.41 -7.77 -9.66
C PRO A 75 4.03 -7.20 -9.91
N ARG A 76 3.03 -7.79 -9.30
CA ARG A 76 1.64 -7.33 -9.33
C ARG A 76 0.97 -7.61 -8.00
N ALA A 77 0.17 -6.66 -7.52
CA ALA A 77 -0.47 -6.75 -6.22
C ALA A 77 -1.84 -6.07 -6.23
N ALA A 78 -2.59 -6.36 -5.19
CA ALA A 78 -3.78 -5.61 -4.81
C ALA A 78 -3.58 -5.02 -3.42
N LEU A 79 -4.13 -3.83 -3.18
CA LEU A 79 -4.09 -3.18 -1.88
C LEU A 79 -5.50 -2.71 -1.55
N THR A 80 -6.03 -3.17 -0.41
CA THR A 80 -7.37 -2.82 0.03
C THR A 80 -7.31 -1.97 1.29
N VAL A 81 -8.05 -0.86 1.27
CA VAL A 81 -8.33 -0.02 2.43
C VAL A 81 -9.82 -0.10 2.70
N ASP A 82 -10.19 -0.39 3.93
CA ASP A 82 -11.57 -0.60 4.31
C ASP A 82 -11.93 0.16 5.59
N HIS A 83 -13.21 0.39 5.76
CA HIS A 83 -13.81 0.90 6.98
C HIS A 83 -14.90 -0.05 7.43
N TYR A 84 -14.76 -0.57 8.64
CA TYR A 84 -15.79 -1.36 9.31
C TYR A 84 -16.50 -0.51 10.37
N ASP A 85 -17.80 -0.67 10.48
CA ASP A 85 -18.66 -0.07 11.48
C ASP A 85 -19.75 -1.08 11.84
N GLU A 86 -20.18 -1.11 13.09
CA GLU A 86 -21.32 -1.95 13.49
C GLU A 86 -22.64 -1.48 12.84
N ASP A 87 -22.77 -0.21 12.52
CA ASP A 87 -23.78 0.30 11.61
C ASP A 87 -23.31 0.08 10.16
N TRP A 88 -23.82 -0.94 9.53
CA TRP A 88 -23.41 -1.35 8.18
C TRP A 88 -23.72 -0.34 7.09
N SER A 89 -24.52 0.69 7.37
CA SER A 89 -24.71 1.81 6.44
C SER A 89 -23.44 2.66 6.25
N HIS A 90 -22.43 2.47 7.11
CA HIS A 90 -21.15 3.17 7.05
C HIS A 90 -20.01 2.33 6.45
N LEU A 91 -20.29 1.10 6.04
CA LEU A 91 -19.25 0.24 5.45
C LEU A 91 -18.75 0.82 4.13
N ALA A 92 -17.44 0.75 3.93
CA ALA A 92 -16.80 1.22 2.70
C ALA A 92 -15.46 0.54 2.47
N TRP A 93 -15.07 0.39 1.21
CA TRP A 93 -13.71 -0.03 0.87
C TRP A 93 -13.28 0.51 -0.49
N VAL A 94 -11.97 0.62 -0.64
CA VAL A 94 -11.28 0.93 -1.91
C VAL A 94 -10.20 -0.12 -2.12
N GLN A 95 -10.10 -0.64 -3.32
CA GLN A 95 -9.07 -1.59 -3.72
C GLN A 95 -8.31 -1.06 -4.93
N ALA A 96 -6.99 -1.02 -4.83
CA ALA A 96 -6.07 -0.68 -5.91
C ALA A 96 -5.42 -1.96 -6.41
N ILE A 97 -5.38 -2.15 -7.73
CA ILE A 97 -4.78 -3.31 -8.38
C ILE A 97 -3.83 -2.80 -9.45
N GLY A 98 -2.62 -3.33 -9.49
CA GLY A 98 -1.68 -2.90 -10.52
C GLY A 98 -0.28 -3.49 -10.38
N PRO A 99 0.62 -3.07 -11.27
CA PRO A 99 2.02 -3.46 -11.24
C PRO A 99 2.73 -2.85 -10.03
N VAL A 100 3.73 -3.57 -9.56
CA VAL A 100 4.58 -3.18 -8.43
C VAL A 100 6.01 -2.98 -8.92
N ALA A 101 6.61 -1.88 -8.49
CA ALA A 101 8.06 -1.65 -8.59
C ALA A 101 8.65 -1.58 -7.19
N ILE A 102 9.89 -1.99 -7.04
CA ILE A 102 10.63 -1.95 -5.78
C ILE A 102 11.84 -1.05 -5.97
N PHE A 103 11.97 -0.07 -5.08
CA PHE A 103 13.03 0.94 -5.11
C PHE A 103 13.82 0.93 -3.81
N ASP A 104 15.07 1.34 -3.88
CA ASP A 104 15.76 1.77 -2.68
C ASP A 104 15.20 3.12 -2.20
N ALA A 105 15.23 3.35 -0.90
CA ALA A 105 14.62 4.57 -0.33
C ALA A 105 15.20 5.87 -0.94
N TYR A 106 16.52 5.89 -1.23
CA TYR A 106 17.17 7.07 -1.80
C TYR A 106 16.74 7.39 -3.25
N GLU A 107 16.16 6.41 -3.96
CA GLU A 107 15.65 6.61 -5.33
C GLU A 107 14.26 7.27 -5.33
N VAL A 108 13.53 7.19 -4.23
CA VAL A 108 12.14 7.68 -4.11
C VAL A 108 11.95 8.58 -2.89
N PRO A 109 12.68 9.71 -2.79
CA PRO A 109 12.64 10.56 -1.60
C PRO A 109 11.24 11.14 -1.33
N ARG A 110 10.45 11.40 -2.35
CA ARG A 110 9.07 11.89 -2.17
C ARG A 110 8.17 10.84 -1.52
N ALA A 111 8.30 9.57 -1.89
CA ALA A 111 7.55 8.49 -1.28
C ALA A 111 7.93 8.32 0.20
N VAL A 112 9.23 8.39 0.52
CA VAL A 112 9.72 8.37 1.91
C VAL A 112 9.16 9.54 2.70
N THR A 113 9.15 10.74 2.14
CA THR A 113 8.57 11.93 2.76
C THR A 113 7.07 11.76 3.00
N ALA A 114 6.34 11.22 2.05
CA ALA A 114 4.90 10.96 2.20
C ALA A 114 4.61 10.01 3.37
N LEU A 115 5.39 8.92 3.50
CA LEU A 115 5.29 7.99 4.62
C LEU A 115 5.67 8.66 5.95
N THR A 116 6.75 9.42 5.96
CA THR A 116 7.23 10.12 7.17
C THR A 116 6.23 11.16 7.67
N ASN A 117 5.61 11.91 6.78
CA ASN A 117 4.58 12.89 7.15
C ASN A 117 3.32 12.23 7.70
N ARG A 118 3.04 11.02 7.27
CA ARG A 118 1.83 10.30 7.64
C ARG A 118 1.94 9.55 8.97
N TYR A 119 3.12 8.99 9.28
CA TYR A 119 3.33 8.15 10.47
C TYR A 119 4.38 8.75 11.39
N PRO A 120 4.00 9.11 12.65
CA PRO A 120 4.95 9.70 13.62
C PRO A 120 6.20 8.85 13.85
N GLN A 121 6.08 7.52 13.81
CA GLN A 121 7.20 6.60 14.01
C GLN A 121 8.30 6.78 12.95
N TYR A 122 7.93 7.18 11.74
CA TYR A 122 8.88 7.44 10.66
C TYR A 122 9.56 8.80 10.74
N ARG A 123 9.08 9.72 11.57
CA ARG A 123 9.74 11.03 11.79
C ARG A 123 11.07 10.86 12.51
N ASP A 124 11.09 10.00 13.53
CA ASP A 124 12.31 9.72 14.29
C ASP A 124 13.23 8.75 13.54
N ARG A 125 12.64 7.84 12.79
CA ARG A 125 13.36 6.80 12.08
C ARG A 125 12.72 6.54 10.71
N PRO A 126 13.05 7.37 9.71
CA PRO A 126 12.55 7.21 8.34
C PRO A 126 12.86 5.82 7.79
N PRO A 127 11.98 5.24 6.97
CA PRO A 127 12.27 3.95 6.37
C PRO A 127 13.51 4.03 5.48
N GLY A 128 14.44 3.08 5.67
CA GLY A 128 15.68 3.00 4.90
C GLY A 128 15.57 2.22 3.60
N GLY A 129 14.39 1.72 3.30
CA GLY A 129 14.10 0.91 2.11
C GLY A 129 14.15 -0.58 2.39
N PRO A 130 13.79 -1.45 1.44
CA PRO A 130 13.23 -1.08 0.14
C PRO A 130 11.80 -0.52 0.25
N VAL A 131 11.42 0.27 -0.74
CA VAL A 131 10.08 0.84 -0.89
C VAL A 131 9.34 0.08 -1.99
N ILE A 132 8.15 -0.40 -1.65
CA ILE A 132 7.25 -1.08 -2.58
C ILE A 132 6.27 -0.03 -3.11
N SER A 133 6.20 0.15 -4.42
CA SER A 133 5.32 1.11 -5.09
C SER A 133 4.34 0.37 -5.99
N LEU A 134 3.05 0.48 -5.70
CA LEU A 134 1.97 -0.04 -6.52
C LEU A 134 1.33 1.12 -7.27
N LEU A 135 1.53 1.17 -8.60
CA LEU A 135 0.84 2.13 -9.46
C LEU A 135 -0.39 1.43 -10.03
N PRO A 136 -1.61 1.79 -9.57
CA PRO A 136 -2.80 1.08 -10.00
C PRO A 136 -3.08 1.30 -11.48
N ASP A 137 -3.45 0.24 -12.17
CA ASP A 137 -4.10 0.30 -13.48
C ASP A 137 -5.62 0.15 -13.35
N ARG A 138 -6.08 -0.26 -12.16
CA ARG A 138 -7.49 -0.36 -11.82
C ARG A 138 -7.71 -0.06 -10.33
N LEU A 139 -8.71 0.78 -10.05
CA LEU A 139 -9.27 1.00 -8.73
C LEU A 139 -10.73 0.60 -8.72
N ILE A 140 -11.16 -0.06 -7.66
CA ILE A 140 -12.55 -0.48 -7.44
C ILE A 140 -12.95 0.01 -6.07
N TRP A 141 -14.18 0.45 -5.92
CA TRP A 141 -14.70 0.91 -4.64
C TRP A 141 -16.16 0.56 -4.44
N TRP A 142 -16.53 0.51 -3.18
CA TRP A 142 -17.90 0.33 -2.77
C TRP A 142 -18.14 1.01 -1.42
N ARG A 143 -19.34 1.50 -1.23
CA ARG A 143 -19.87 1.89 0.08
C ARG A 143 -21.34 1.53 0.17
N ALA A 144 -21.80 1.28 1.41
CA ALA A 144 -23.21 1.07 1.72
C ALA A 144 -24.02 2.35 1.49
#